data_4e66a2a450ff88e1c2d7f1c61a7e9864
#
_entry.id   4e66a2a450ff88e1c2d7f1c61a7e9864
#
_cell.length_a   1.000
_cell.length_b   1.000
_cell.length_c   1.000
_cell.angle_alpha   90.00
_cell.angle_beta   90.00
_cell.angle_gamma   90.00
#
_symmetry.space_group_name_H-M   'P 1'
#
loop_
_entity.id
_entity.type
_entity.pdbx_description
1 polymer ?
#
loop_
_entity_poly.entity_id
_entity_poly.type
_entity_poly.pdbx_seq_one_letter_code
_entity_poly.pdbx_strand_id
1 'polypeptide(L)'
;DVLGTQRTRYAGRSVAVVGSGHSAFNALLDLAQLASTDAATMITWVVRRGDIAEAYGGGTADALPARGSLGSRLRALVDAGHIRLETGFRTHAVGQTEGRLELRDSDGRTIGPFDEIVAVTGFRPDLAMLGELRLDLDSIVESPRALAPLIDPNVHSCGTVPPHGAEELRQPEPGFYIVGMKSYGRAPTFLMLTGYEQVRSVVADLTGDHEAARRVELTLPATGVCSATPGADQSDCGGVEAGTSCGITAAESQAGCCGAPAPTLIAGLGRKA
;
A
#
# COMPACT_ATOMS: atom_id res chain seq x y z
N ASP A 1 15.57 4.10 5.38
CA ASP A 1 16.00 5.49 5.12
C ASP A 1 17.26 5.49 4.24
N VAL A 2 17.06 5.39 2.92
CA VAL A 2 18.14 5.28 1.91
C VAL A 2 18.98 6.56 1.83
N LEU A 3 18.35 7.71 1.95
CA LEU A 3 19.02 9.00 1.80
C LEU A 3 19.62 9.53 3.11
N GLY A 4 19.21 9.00 4.25
CA GLY A 4 19.66 9.39 5.58
C GLY A 4 20.64 8.39 6.21
N THR A 5 20.23 7.81 7.33
CA THR A 5 21.10 6.96 8.18
C THR A 5 21.65 5.70 7.51
N GLN A 6 20.96 5.21 6.47
CA GLN A 6 21.38 4.00 5.72
C GLN A 6 22.11 4.32 4.42
N ARG A 7 22.42 5.59 4.14
CA ARG A 7 23.04 6.02 2.87
C ARG A 7 24.29 5.22 2.52
N THR A 8 25.20 5.02 3.46
CA THR A 8 26.48 4.31 3.25
C THR A 8 26.31 2.82 2.92
N ARG A 9 25.14 2.25 3.26
CA ARG A 9 24.79 0.88 2.93
C ARG A 9 24.53 0.68 1.44
N TYR A 10 24.00 1.72 0.77
CA TYR A 10 23.53 1.64 -0.62
C TYR A 10 24.42 2.39 -1.62
N ALA A 11 25.16 3.41 -1.16
CA ALA A 11 26.02 4.22 -2.01
C ALA A 11 27.13 3.37 -2.66
N GLY A 12 27.27 3.47 -3.99
CA GLY A 12 28.27 2.71 -4.77
C GLY A 12 28.00 1.21 -4.85
N ARG A 13 26.76 0.77 -4.56
CA ARG A 13 26.37 -0.64 -4.50
C ARG A 13 25.43 -1.04 -5.62
N SER A 14 25.43 -2.35 -5.92
CA SER A 14 24.41 -2.97 -6.77
C SER A 14 23.23 -3.39 -5.90
N VAL A 15 22.08 -2.74 -6.08
CA VAL A 15 20.89 -2.91 -5.22
C VAL A 15 19.74 -3.46 -6.04
N ALA A 16 19.14 -4.57 -5.58
CA ALA A 16 17.89 -5.07 -6.11
C ALA A 16 16.71 -4.60 -5.25
N VAL A 17 15.64 -4.09 -5.87
CA VAL A 17 14.38 -3.79 -5.20
C VAL A 17 13.32 -4.77 -5.70
N VAL A 18 12.77 -5.58 -4.80
CA VAL A 18 11.76 -6.61 -5.12
C VAL A 18 10.40 -6.15 -4.66
N GLY A 19 9.47 -5.95 -5.60
CA GLY A 19 8.10 -5.53 -5.33
C GLY A 19 7.61 -4.47 -6.31
N SER A 20 6.28 -4.24 -6.34
CA SER A 20 5.65 -3.31 -7.28
C SER A 20 4.63 -2.36 -6.62
N GLY A 21 4.62 -2.27 -5.29
CA GLY A 21 3.76 -1.34 -4.55
C GLY A 21 4.43 0.01 -4.29
N HIS A 22 3.70 0.94 -3.64
CA HIS A 22 4.20 2.28 -3.31
C HIS A 22 5.51 2.29 -2.51
N SER A 23 5.72 1.29 -1.63
CA SER A 23 6.99 1.16 -0.89
C SER A 23 8.17 0.87 -1.82
N ALA A 24 7.96 0.07 -2.89
CA ALA A 24 8.98 -0.16 -3.91
C ALA A 24 9.27 1.12 -4.68
N PHE A 25 8.24 1.87 -5.06
CA PHE A 25 8.39 3.14 -5.78
C PHE A 25 9.20 4.16 -4.98
N ASN A 26 8.89 4.34 -3.70
CA ASN A 26 9.65 5.24 -2.85
C ASN A 26 11.12 4.79 -2.71
N ALA A 27 11.36 3.50 -2.46
CA ALA A 27 12.73 2.98 -2.39
C ALA A 27 13.51 3.18 -3.69
N LEU A 28 12.89 2.95 -4.85
CA LEU A 28 13.51 3.14 -6.16
C LEU A 28 13.81 4.61 -6.46
N LEU A 29 12.90 5.53 -6.09
CA LEU A 29 13.12 6.97 -6.27
C LEU A 29 14.24 7.49 -5.37
N ASP A 30 14.30 7.03 -4.11
CA ASP A 30 15.37 7.40 -3.18
C ASP A 30 16.73 6.84 -3.66
N LEU A 31 16.78 5.59 -4.13
CA LEU A 31 17.98 4.99 -4.72
C LEU A 31 18.40 5.72 -6.00
N ALA A 32 17.47 6.13 -6.85
CA ALA A 32 17.80 6.91 -8.05
C ALA A 32 18.34 8.30 -7.70
N GLN A 33 17.80 8.94 -6.65
CA GLN A 33 18.39 10.18 -6.12
C GLN A 33 19.80 9.95 -5.55
N LEU A 34 20.03 8.83 -4.88
CA LEU A 34 21.35 8.45 -4.42
C LEU A 34 22.32 8.25 -5.60
N ALA A 35 21.89 7.52 -6.63
CA ALA A 35 22.69 7.25 -7.83
C ALA A 35 23.06 8.53 -8.60
N SER A 36 22.24 9.59 -8.54
CA SER A 36 22.57 10.87 -9.15
C SER A 36 23.78 11.58 -8.51
N THR A 37 24.08 11.24 -7.25
CA THR A 37 25.24 11.76 -6.50
C THR A 37 26.36 10.75 -6.36
N ASP A 38 26.10 9.48 -6.61
CA ASP A 38 27.06 8.38 -6.58
C ASP A 38 26.81 7.44 -7.79
N ALA A 39 27.48 7.72 -8.90
CA ALA A 39 27.26 7.05 -10.18
C ALA A 39 27.63 5.56 -10.17
N ALA A 40 28.32 5.06 -9.15
CA ALA A 40 28.60 3.64 -8.98
C ALA A 40 27.40 2.86 -8.43
N THR A 41 26.36 3.54 -7.96
CA THR A 41 25.13 2.89 -7.48
C THR A 41 24.32 2.37 -8.65
N MET A 42 24.11 1.04 -8.70
CA MET A 42 23.32 0.36 -9.72
C MET A 42 22.01 -0.13 -9.14
N ILE A 43 20.90 0.10 -9.85
CA ILE A 43 19.56 -0.22 -9.37
C ILE A 43 18.90 -1.23 -10.30
N THR A 44 18.44 -2.35 -9.74
CA THR A 44 17.63 -3.33 -10.47
C THR A 44 16.26 -3.45 -9.80
N TRP A 45 15.20 -3.18 -10.54
CA TRP A 45 13.83 -3.35 -10.10
C TRP A 45 13.28 -4.70 -10.56
N VAL A 46 12.89 -5.55 -9.61
CA VAL A 46 12.45 -6.93 -9.85
C VAL A 46 10.97 -7.07 -9.57
N VAL A 47 10.20 -7.46 -10.57
CA VAL A 47 8.75 -7.60 -10.47
C VAL A 47 8.25 -8.95 -11.00
N ARG A 48 7.26 -9.52 -10.32
CA ARG A 48 6.68 -10.82 -10.69
C ARG A 48 5.75 -10.76 -11.91
N ARG A 49 5.17 -9.58 -12.23
CA ARG A 49 4.31 -9.40 -13.40
C ARG A 49 5.15 -9.29 -14.66
N GLY A 50 4.64 -9.84 -15.76
CA GLY A 50 5.28 -9.70 -17.08
C GLY A 50 5.06 -8.31 -17.67
N ASP A 51 3.89 -7.70 -17.41
CA ASP A 51 3.58 -6.31 -17.77
C ASP A 51 3.55 -5.45 -16.52
N ILE A 52 4.17 -4.29 -16.61
CA ILE A 52 4.29 -3.33 -15.52
C ILE A 52 3.49 -2.05 -15.73
N ALA A 53 2.84 -1.88 -16.89
CA ALA A 53 2.13 -0.65 -17.23
C ALA A 53 1.11 -0.26 -16.14
N GLU A 54 0.36 -1.25 -15.64
CA GLU A 54 -0.60 -1.03 -14.54
C GLU A 54 0.05 -0.62 -13.22
N ALA A 55 1.29 -1.04 -12.96
CA ALA A 55 1.96 -0.72 -11.71
C ALA A 55 2.31 0.76 -11.59
N TYR A 56 2.50 1.46 -12.71
CA TYR A 56 2.75 2.91 -12.70
C TYR A 56 1.51 3.73 -12.30
N GLY A 57 0.32 3.10 -12.23
CA GLY A 57 -0.93 3.77 -11.87
C GLY A 57 -1.50 4.66 -12.95
N GLY A 58 -2.51 5.45 -12.60
CA GLY A 58 -3.27 6.28 -13.54
C GLY A 58 -2.55 7.53 -14.07
N GLY A 59 -1.30 7.82 -13.65
CA GLY A 59 -0.57 9.01 -14.07
C GLY A 59 -1.35 10.29 -13.80
N THR A 60 -1.60 11.09 -14.83
CA THR A 60 -2.38 12.35 -14.75
C THR A 60 -3.88 12.11 -14.52
N ALA A 61 -4.39 10.90 -14.79
CA ALA A 61 -5.77 10.51 -14.53
C ALA A 61 -5.98 9.95 -13.11
N ASP A 62 -4.91 9.83 -12.31
CA ASP A 62 -5.04 9.43 -10.91
C ASP A 62 -5.67 10.55 -10.10
N ALA A 63 -6.77 10.26 -9.39
CA ALA A 63 -7.48 11.24 -8.56
C ALA A 63 -6.63 11.74 -7.36
N LEU A 64 -5.51 11.07 -7.05
CA LEU A 64 -4.50 11.56 -6.12
C LEU A 64 -3.25 12.01 -6.90
N PRO A 65 -3.06 13.32 -7.18
CA PRO A 65 -1.96 13.81 -7.99
C PRO A 65 -0.58 13.38 -7.50
N ALA A 66 -0.39 13.35 -6.17
CA ALA A 66 0.86 12.89 -5.56
C ALA A 66 1.17 11.43 -5.89
N ARG A 67 0.15 10.56 -5.95
CA ARG A 67 0.31 9.14 -6.29
C ARG A 67 0.58 8.95 -7.78
N GLY A 68 -0.17 9.63 -8.65
CA GLY A 68 0.05 9.60 -10.09
C GLY A 68 1.44 10.09 -10.48
N SER A 69 1.96 11.10 -9.77
CA SER A 69 3.31 11.61 -10.00
C SER A 69 4.42 10.62 -9.65
N LEU A 70 4.22 9.75 -8.64
CA LEU A 70 5.21 8.72 -8.29
C LEU A 70 5.42 7.74 -9.45
N GLY A 71 4.35 7.23 -10.03
CA GLY A 71 4.43 6.31 -11.16
C GLY A 71 5.07 6.94 -12.39
N SER A 72 4.69 8.17 -12.74
CA SER A 72 5.24 8.90 -13.89
C SER A 72 6.74 9.16 -13.73
N ARG A 73 7.19 9.56 -12.53
CA ARG A 73 8.62 9.76 -12.23
C ARG A 73 9.41 8.46 -12.34
N LEU A 74 8.87 7.37 -11.78
CA LEU A 74 9.55 6.07 -11.84
C LEU A 74 9.66 5.56 -13.28
N ARG A 75 8.59 5.70 -14.06
CA ARG A 75 8.59 5.34 -15.48
C ARG A 75 9.67 6.09 -16.25
N ALA A 76 9.79 7.39 -16.06
CA ALA A 76 10.84 8.19 -16.71
C ALA A 76 12.25 7.71 -16.38
N LEU A 77 12.51 7.26 -15.15
CA LEU A 77 13.80 6.71 -14.74
C LEU A 77 14.09 5.34 -15.37
N VAL A 78 13.09 4.50 -15.54
CA VAL A 78 13.22 3.21 -16.22
C VAL A 78 13.44 3.43 -17.72
N ASP A 79 12.66 4.29 -18.35
CA ASP A 79 12.78 4.60 -19.79
C ASP A 79 14.13 5.27 -20.12
N ALA A 80 14.69 6.04 -19.19
CA ALA A 80 16.04 6.64 -19.31
C ALA A 80 17.18 5.66 -19.00
N GLY A 81 16.90 4.43 -18.59
CA GLY A 81 17.91 3.42 -18.27
C GLY A 81 18.62 3.61 -16.91
N HIS A 82 18.13 4.53 -16.05
CA HIS A 82 18.69 4.72 -14.70
C HIS A 82 18.33 3.57 -13.75
N ILE A 83 17.28 2.83 -14.06
CA ILE A 83 16.81 1.66 -13.31
C ILE A 83 16.67 0.50 -14.30
N ARG A 84 17.39 -0.59 -14.06
CA ARG A 84 17.22 -1.83 -14.82
C ARG A 84 15.95 -2.52 -14.35
N LEU A 85 15.04 -2.84 -15.27
CA LEU A 85 13.79 -3.51 -14.99
C LEU A 85 13.85 -5.00 -15.36
N GLU A 86 13.53 -5.87 -14.39
CA GLU A 86 13.36 -7.31 -14.56
C GLU A 86 11.91 -7.71 -14.32
N THR A 87 11.19 -8.01 -15.38
CA THR A 87 9.78 -8.43 -15.33
C THR A 87 9.60 -9.94 -15.37
N GLY A 88 8.43 -10.43 -14.95
CA GLY A 88 8.12 -11.85 -14.96
C GLY A 88 9.01 -12.68 -14.03
N PHE A 89 9.70 -12.06 -13.08
CA PHE A 89 10.61 -12.74 -12.17
C PHE A 89 9.91 -13.06 -10.86
N ARG A 90 9.52 -14.32 -10.68
CA ARG A 90 8.85 -14.82 -9.47
C ARG A 90 9.90 -15.26 -8.46
N THR A 91 10.45 -14.32 -7.69
CA THR A 91 11.45 -14.61 -6.67
C THR A 91 11.00 -15.76 -5.77
N HIS A 92 11.73 -16.86 -5.80
CA HIS A 92 11.50 -18.07 -5.01
C HIS A 92 12.53 -18.24 -3.90
N ALA A 93 13.80 -17.88 -4.18
CA ALA A 93 14.88 -18.01 -3.22
C ALA A 93 15.88 -16.86 -3.35
N VAL A 94 16.60 -16.63 -2.25
CA VAL A 94 17.78 -15.78 -2.19
C VAL A 94 18.97 -16.67 -1.93
N GLY A 95 19.98 -16.59 -2.78
CA GLY A 95 21.27 -17.26 -2.62
C GLY A 95 22.37 -16.28 -2.28
N GLN A 96 23.53 -16.81 -1.89
CA GLN A 96 24.75 -16.05 -1.70
C GLN A 96 25.90 -16.76 -2.39
N THR A 97 26.64 -16.03 -3.23
CA THR A 97 27.83 -16.53 -3.94
C THR A 97 28.94 -15.49 -3.77
N GLU A 98 30.09 -15.90 -3.27
CA GLU A 98 31.24 -15.04 -3.02
C GLU A 98 30.94 -13.77 -2.20
N GLY A 99 30.05 -13.91 -1.21
CA GLY A 99 29.65 -12.80 -0.34
C GLY A 99 28.58 -11.86 -0.93
N ARG A 100 28.18 -12.05 -2.20
CA ARG A 100 27.15 -11.27 -2.88
C ARG A 100 25.84 -12.04 -3.01
N LEU A 101 24.73 -11.33 -3.12
CA LEU A 101 23.40 -11.90 -3.13
C LEU A 101 22.91 -12.18 -4.55
N GLU A 102 22.15 -13.26 -4.70
CA GLU A 102 21.49 -13.64 -5.95
C GLU A 102 20.01 -13.91 -5.70
N LEU A 103 19.17 -13.53 -6.66
CA LEU A 103 17.76 -13.90 -6.65
C LEU A 103 17.55 -15.05 -7.63
N ARG A 104 16.78 -16.06 -7.21
CA ARG A 104 16.36 -17.20 -8.05
C ARG A 104 14.84 -17.21 -8.16
N ASP A 105 14.34 -17.42 -9.37
CA ASP A 105 12.90 -17.60 -9.58
C ASP A 105 12.47 -19.07 -9.48
N SER A 106 11.14 -19.29 -9.60
CA SER A 106 10.56 -20.64 -9.59
C SER A 106 10.97 -21.49 -10.79
N ASP A 107 11.41 -20.88 -11.87
CA ASP A 107 11.75 -21.53 -13.13
C ASP A 107 13.27 -21.81 -13.23
N GLY A 108 14.03 -21.49 -12.15
CA GLY A 108 15.48 -21.71 -12.05
C GLY A 108 16.31 -20.59 -12.63
N ARG A 109 15.74 -19.49 -13.12
CA ARG A 109 16.48 -18.33 -13.61
C ARG A 109 17.10 -17.59 -12.42
N THR A 110 18.35 -17.17 -12.56
CA THR A 110 19.09 -16.43 -11.54
C THR A 110 19.47 -15.05 -12.06
N ILE A 111 19.32 -14.04 -11.21
CA ILE A 111 19.77 -12.67 -11.46
C ILE A 111 20.62 -12.14 -10.30
N GLY A 112 21.56 -11.27 -10.60
CA GLY A 112 22.57 -10.75 -9.68
C GLY A 112 23.94 -10.75 -10.35
N PRO A 113 25.03 -10.66 -9.59
CA PRO A 113 25.08 -10.54 -8.14
C PRO A 113 24.74 -9.13 -7.64
N PHE A 114 24.14 -9.05 -6.46
CA PHE A 114 23.77 -7.80 -5.77
C PHE A 114 24.55 -7.67 -4.47
N ASP A 115 24.80 -6.45 -4.05
CA ASP A 115 25.34 -6.17 -2.72
C ASP A 115 24.23 -6.10 -1.68
N GLU A 116 23.05 -5.59 -2.08
CA GLU A 116 21.88 -5.42 -1.22
C GLU A 116 20.58 -5.80 -1.94
N ILE A 117 19.63 -6.33 -1.17
CA ILE A 117 18.26 -6.61 -1.63
C ILE A 117 17.28 -5.90 -0.71
N VAL A 118 16.43 -5.04 -1.29
CA VAL A 118 15.33 -4.36 -0.61
C VAL A 118 14.03 -5.09 -0.97
N ALA A 119 13.54 -5.92 -0.05
CA ALA A 119 12.29 -6.67 -0.24
C ALA A 119 11.11 -5.84 0.26
N VAL A 120 10.26 -5.37 -0.66
CA VAL A 120 9.06 -4.55 -0.38
C VAL A 120 7.83 -5.18 -1.02
N THR A 121 7.59 -6.43 -0.67
CA THR A 121 6.60 -7.32 -1.28
C THR A 121 5.22 -7.27 -0.60
N GLY A 122 4.99 -6.29 0.27
CA GLY A 122 3.79 -6.12 1.08
C GLY A 122 3.92 -6.70 2.48
N PHE A 123 2.87 -6.53 3.26
CA PHE A 123 2.81 -7.01 4.64
C PHE A 123 1.87 -8.20 4.76
N ARG A 124 2.07 -8.98 5.83
CA ARG A 124 1.15 -10.00 6.31
C ARG A 124 0.81 -9.68 7.76
N PRO A 125 -0.42 -9.93 8.23
CA PRO A 125 -0.74 -9.73 9.63
C PRO A 125 0.02 -10.75 10.47
N ASP A 126 0.71 -10.29 11.51
CA ASP A 126 1.19 -11.18 12.55
C ASP A 126 0.07 -11.38 13.57
N LEU A 127 -0.54 -12.56 13.54
CA LEU A 127 -1.62 -13.00 14.42
C LEU A 127 -1.18 -14.12 15.37
N ALA A 128 0.14 -14.38 15.49
CA ALA A 128 0.66 -15.48 16.32
C ALA A 128 0.21 -15.37 17.77
N MET A 129 0.07 -14.16 18.32
CA MET A 129 -0.44 -13.94 19.67
C MET A 129 -1.90 -14.37 19.89
N LEU A 130 -2.64 -14.62 18.82
CA LEU A 130 -4.05 -15.02 18.84
C LEU A 130 -4.25 -16.52 18.63
N GLY A 131 -3.17 -17.32 18.66
CA GLY A 131 -3.18 -18.73 18.30
C GLY A 131 -4.06 -19.62 19.19
N GLU A 132 -4.44 -19.16 20.40
CA GLU A 132 -5.35 -19.87 21.32
C GLU A 132 -6.83 -19.46 21.15
N LEU A 133 -7.11 -18.45 20.33
CA LEU A 133 -8.48 -18.00 20.07
C LEU A 133 -9.08 -18.70 18.86
N ARG A 134 -10.40 -18.85 18.89
CA ARG A 134 -11.14 -19.38 17.73
C ARG A 134 -11.29 -18.29 16.67
N LEU A 135 -10.46 -18.36 15.64
CA LEU A 135 -10.48 -17.43 14.52
C LEU A 135 -11.06 -18.11 13.27
N ASP A 136 -11.78 -17.34 12.48
CA ASP A 136 -12.21 -17.72 11.13
C ASP A 136 -11.62 -16.74 10.12
N LEU A 137 -10.50 -17.14 9.54
CA LEU A 137 -9.75 -16.34 8.57
C LEU A 137 -9.79 -16.99 7.19
N ASP A 138 -9.85 -16.16 6.17
CA ASP A 138 -9.60 -16.60 4.80
C ASP A 138 -8.13 -16.97 4.62
N SER A 139 -7.87 -18.13 4.01
CA SER A 139 -6.50 -18.66 3.87
C SER A 139 -5.64 -17.92 2.85
N ILE A 140 -6.24 -17.16 1.93
CA ILE A 140 -5.55 -16.46 0.84
C ILE A 140 -5.31 -15.00 1.21
N VAL A 141 -6.39 -14.30 1.60
CA VAL A 141 -6.33 -12.88 1.96
C VAL A 141 -5.83 -12.68 3.39
N GLU A 142 -5.98 -13.69 4.26
CA GLU A 142 -5.59 -13.66 5.69
C GLU A 142 -6.35 -12.61 6.50
N SER A 143 -7.59 -12.35 6.11
CA SER A 143 -8.55 -11.45 6.77
C SER A 143 -9.71 -12.25 7.38
N PRO A 144 -10.56 -11.65 8.25
CA PRO A 144 -11.83 -12.26 8.62
C PRO A 144 -12.55 -12.78 7.38
N ARG A 145 -13.07 -14.02 7.45
CA ARG A 145 -13.64 -14.71 6.28
C ARG A 145 -14.79 -13.95 5.65
N ALA A 146 -15.64 -13.34 6.46
CA ALA A 146 -16.77 -12.55 5.95
C ALA A 146 -16.32 -11.26 5.25
N LEU A 147 -15.17 -10.69 5.66
CA LEU A 147 -14.60 -9.49 5.06
C LEU A 147 -13.83 -9.79 3.76
N ALA A 148 -13.21 -10.97 3.65
CA ALA A 148 -12.30 -11.30 2.53
C ALA A 148 -12.87 -10.99 1.14
N PRO A 149 -14.11 -11.39 0.77
CA PRO A 149 -14.65 -11.11 -0.56
C PRO A 149 -14.88 -9.63 -0.84
N LEU A 150 -15.06 -8.80 0.21
CA LEU A 150 -15.29 -7.37 0.08
C LEU A 150 -14.00 -6.56 -0.17
N ILE A 151 -12.85 -7.16 0.14
CA ILE A 151 -11.53 -6.49 0.07
C ILE A 151 -10.55 -7.20 -0.87
N ASP A 152 -10.96 -8.24 -1.58
CA ASP A 152 -10.10 -8.97 -2.50
C ASP A 152 -9.48 -8.01 -3.52
N PRO A 153 -8.15 -7.87 -3.57
CA PRO A 153 -7.48 -6.93 -4.46
C PRO A 153 -7.59 -7.30 -5.95
N ASN A 154 -8.06 -8.49 -6.27
CA ASN A 154 -8.36 -8.88 -7.65
C ASN A 154 -9.73 -8.37 -8.12
N VAL A 155 -10.61 -8.00 -7.18
CA VAL A 155 -11.98 -7.54 -7.46
C VAL A 155 -12.15 -6.07 -7.10
N HIS A 156 -11.52 -5.62 -6.01
CA HIS A 156 -11.70 -4.30 -5.44
C HIS A 156 -10.41 -3.47 -5.45
N SER A 157 -10.57 -2.17 -5.71
CA SER A 157 -9.55 -1.15 -5.50
C SER A 157 -9.81 -0.37 -4.20
N CYS A 158 -8.87 0.50 -3.78
CA CYS A 158 -9.03 1.29 -2.55
C CYS A 158 -10.31 2.13 -2.49
N GLY A 159 -10.86 2.54 -3.63
CA GLY A 159 -12.08 3.37 -3.70
C GLY A 159 -13.37 2.57 -3.91
N THR A 160 -13.28 1.26 -4.15
CA THR A 160 -14.44 0.41 -4.45
C THR A 160 -14.76 -0.61 -3.35
N VAL A 161 -13.99 -0.62 -2.27
CA VAL A 161 -14.29 -1.46 -1.10
C VAL A 161 -15.57 -0.96 -0.44
N PRO A 162 -16.62 -1.81 -0.33
CA PRO A 162 -17.85 -1.40 0.32
C PRO A 162 -17.65 -1.15 1.82
N PRO A 163 -18.46 -0.28 2.44
CA PRO A 163 -18.46 -0.11 3.89
C PRO A 163 -18.71 -1.45 4.60
N HIS A 164 -18.04 -1.67 5.71
CA HIS A 164 -18.14 -2.88 6.52
C HIS A 164 -17.87 -2.56 8.00
N GLY A 165 -18.37 -3.40 8.87
CA GLY A 165 -18.31 -3.16 10.32
C GLY A 165 -18.26 -4.44 11.15
N ALA A 166 -18.92 -4.43 12.29
CA ALA A 166 -18.88 -5.51 13.28
C ALA A 166 -19.28 -6.89 12.71
N GLU A 167 -20.21 -6.91 11.75
CA GLU A 167 -20.71 -8.16 11.18
C GLU A 167 -19.62 -8.90 10.41
N GLU A 168 -18.86 -8.19 9.56
CA GLU A 168 -17.79 -8.77 8.75
C GLU A 168 -16.51 -9.01 9.55
N LEU A 169 -16.33 -8.33 10.68
CA LEU A 169 -15.11 -8.39 11.49
C LEU A 169 -15.18 -9.41 12.62
N ARG A 170 -16.40 -9.88 12.94
CA ARG A 170 -16.67 -10.80 14.06
C ARG A 170 -15.93 -12.12 13.86
N GLN A 171 -15.37 -12.63 14.97
CA GLN A 171 -14.75 -13.94 15.02
C GLN A 171 -15.63 -14.95 15.76
N PRO A 172 -15.42 -16.27 15.58
CA PRO A 172 -16.11 -17.28 16.36
C PRO A 172 -15.87 -17.17 17.88
N GLU A 173 -14.74 -16.57 18.27
CA GLU A 173 -14.51 -16.23 19.68
C GLU A 173 -15.47 -15.11 20.12
N PRO A 174 -16.29 -15.32 21.18
CA PRO A 174 -17.28 -14.35 21.60
C PRO A 174 -16.67 -13.00 21.99
N GLY A 175 -17.25 -11.89 21.46
CA GLY A 175 -16.80 -10.54 21.76
C GLY A 175 -15.43 -10.19 21.17
N PHE A 176 -14.90 -11.00 20.24
CA PHE A 176 -13.60 -10.76 19.64
C PHE A 176 -13.72 -10.33 18.18
N TYR A 177 -12.97 -9.29 17.82
CA TYR A 177 -12.93 -8.68 16.48
C TYR A 177 -11.49 -8.35 16.10
N ILE A 178 -11.17 -8.50 14.83
CA ILE A 178 -9.90 -8.01 14.26
C ILE A 178 -10.21 -6.73 13.50
N VAL A 179 -9.65 -5.60 13.93
CA VAL A 179 -9.91 -4.27 13.37
C VAL A 179 -8.65 -3.62 12.80
N GLY A 180 -8.83 -2.54 12.05
CA GLY A 180 -7.74 -1.76 11.47
C GLY A 180 -7.01 -2.50 10.35
N MET A 181 -5.75 -2.14 10.11
CA MET A 181 -4.96 -2.74 9.02
C MET A 181 -4.85 -4.27 9.13
N LYS A 182 -4.82 -4.84 10.33
CA LYS A 182 -4.76 -6.29 10.53
C LYS A 182 -6.00 -7.01 10.01
N SER A 183 -7.18 -6.37 10.04
CA SER A 183 -8.41 -6.95 9.49
C SER A 183 -8.37 -7.14 7.99
N TYR A 184 -7.55 -6.37 7.27
CA TYR A 184 -7.39 -6.47 5.83
C TYR A 184 -6.43 -7.58 5.40
N GLY A 185 -5.78 -8.24 6.35
CA GLY A 185 -4.86 -9.32 6.02
C GLY A 185 -3.77 -8.87 5.05
N ARG A 186 -3.73 -9.47 3.88
CA ARG A 186 -2.78 -9.16 2.80
C ARG A 186 -3.32 -8.13 1.79
N ALA A 187 -4.58 -7.71 1.90
CA ALA A 187 -5.17 -6.75 0.97
C ALA A 187 -4.58 -5.35 1.19
N PRO A 188 -4.07 -4.68 0.16
CA PRO A 188 -3.40 -3.38 0.27
C PRO A 188 -4.38 -2.19 0.27
N THR A 189 -5.69 -2.46 0.29
CA THR A 189 -6.76 -1.47 0.05
C THR A 189 -7.25 -0.77 1.32
N PHE A 190 -6.59 -0.96 2.46
CA PHE A 190 -6.97 -0.36 3.74
C PHE A 190 -6.81 1.17 3.73
N LEU A 191 -7.86 1.86 4.21
CA LEU A 191 -7.86 3.30 4.46
C LEU A 191 -8.11 3.57 5.95
N MET A 192 -7.48 4.61 6.50
CA MET A 192 -7.67 4.99 7.92
C MET A 192 -9.12 5.31 8.26
N LEU A 193 -9.84 5.96 7.34
CA LEU A 193 -11.28 6.24 7.51
C LEU A 193 -12.11 4.96 7.67
N THR A 194 -11.79 3.92 6.91
CA THR A 194 -12.41 2.60 7.07
C THR A 194 -12.11 2.02 8.45
N GLY A 195 -10.89 2.19 8.95
CA GLY A 195 -10.51 1.75 10.29
C GLY A 195 -11.31 2.47 11.39
N TYR A 196 -11.58 3.74 11.25
CA TYR A 196 -12.44 4.49 12.20
C TYR A 196 -13.88 3.97 12.19
N GLU A 197 -14.43 3.70 11.01
CA GLU A 197 -15.76 3.12 10.88
C GLU A 197 -15.84 1.71 11.49
N GLN A 198 -14.83 0.88 11.27
CA GLN A 198 -14.74 -0.44 11.90
C GLN A 198 -14.83 -0.33 13.43
N VAL A 199 -14.02 0.55 14.02
CA VAL A 199 -13.99 0.74 15.49
C VAL A 199 -15.32 1.26 15.99
N ARG A 200 -15.92 2.25 15.33
CA ARG A 200 -17.23 2.79 15.68
C ARG A 200 -18.29 1.67 15.72
N SER A 201 -18.36 0.89 14.64
CA SER A 201 -19.32 -0.20 14.49
C SER A 201 -19.10 -1.30 15.54
N VAL A 202 -17.85 -1.73 15.77
CA VAL A 202 -17.52 -2.75 16.77
C VAL A 202 -17.85 -2.29 18.19
N VAL A 203 -17.54 -1.03 18.54
CA VAL A 203 -17.89 -0.49 19.87
C VAL A 203 -19.41 -0.46 20.08
N ALA A 204 -20.17 -0.05 19.07
CA ALA A 204 -21.64 -0.08 19.14
C ALA A 204 -22.16 -1.51 19.35
N ASP A 205 -21.63 -2.50 18.65
CA ASP A 205 -22.02 -3.90 18.81
C ASP A 205 -21.69 -4.45 20.22
N LEU A 206 -20.52 -4.15 20.74
CA LEU A 206 -20.08 -4.55 22.08
C LEU A 206 -20.91 -3.93 23.19
N THR A 207 -21.47 -2.73 22.97
CA THR A 207 -22.35 -2.04 23.93
C THR A 207 -23.83 -2.43 23.79
N GLY A 208 -24.15 -3.32 22.83
CA GLY A 208 -25.52 -3.78 22.58
C GLY A 208 -26.36 -2.89 21.68
N ASP A 209 -25.79 -1.81 21.13
CA ASP A 209 -26.47 -0.96 20.14
C ASP A 209 -26.24 -1.54 18.72
N HIS A 210 -26.94 -2.64 18.45
CA HIS A 210 -26.82 -3.34 17.18
C HIS A 210 -27.37 -2.54 15.98
N GLU A 211 -28.24 -1.56 16.21
CA GLU A 211 -28.74 -0.66 15.17
C GLU A 211 -27.62 0.29 14.73
N ALA A 212 -26.99 0.96 15.68
CA ALA A 212 -25.83 1.81 15.39
C ALA A 212 -24.65 1.02 14.80
N ALA A 213 -24.45 -0.22 15.22
CA ALA A 213 -23.40 -1.08 14.65
C ALA A 213 -23.58 -1.35 13.15
N ARG A 214 -24.81 -1.51 12.68
CA ARG A 214 -25.12 -1.75 11.25
C ARG A 214 -25.20 -0.47 10.43
N ARG A 215 -25.43 0.66 11.06
CA ARG A 215 -25.50 1.95 10.37
C ARG A 215 -24.12 2.33 9.87
N VAL A 216 -24.01 2.66 8.57
CA VAL A 216 -22.79 3.14 7.95
C VAL A 216 -22.74 4.65 8.10
N GLU A 217 -21.67 5.14 8.73
CA GLU A 217 -21.40 6.57 8.89
C GLU A 217 -20.18 7.01 8.06
N LEU A 218 -19.55 6.06 7.37
CA LEU A 218 -18.38 6.29 6.53
C LEU A 218 -18.77 7.00 5.24
N THR A 219 -18.24 8.20 5.05
CA THR A 219 -18.22 8.89 3.76
C THR A 219 -16.82 8.77 3.19
N LEU A 220 -16.63 7.87 2.22
CA LEU A 220 -15.38 7.78 1.50
C LEU A 220 -15.30 8.93 0.48
N PRO A 221 -14.21 9.70 0.45
CA PRO A 221 -13.97 10.61 -0.65
C PRO A 221 -13.92 9.78 -1.94
N ALA A 222 -14.41 10.36 -3.05
CA ALA A 222 -14.27 9.77 -4.39
C ALA A 222 -12.76 9.70 -4.72
N THR A 223 -12.10 8.68 -4.20
CA THR A 223 -10.66 8.52 -4.30
C THR A 223 -10.32 7.58 -5.43
N GLY A 224 -9.47 8.06 -6.21
CA GLY A 224 -8.58 7.56 -7.21
C GLY A 224 -8.67 6.12 -7.67
N VAL A 225 -8.61 6.00 -8.95
CA VAL A 225 -8.45 4.73 -9.67
C VAL A 225 -7.11 4.12 -9.26
N CYS A 226 -7.14 3.06 -8.47
CA CYS A 226 -5.95 2.28 -8.11
C CYS A 226 -5.47 1.39 -9.26
N SER A 227 -6.28 1.25 -10.31
CA SER A 227 -5.97 0.59 -11.56
C SER A 227 -6.84 1.21 -12.66
N ALA A 228 -6.28 2.11 -13.44
CA ALA A 228 -6.89 2.46 -14.71
C ALA A 228 -6.54 1.33 -15.68
N THR A 229 -7.49 0.54 -16.08
CA THR A 229 -7.37 -0.30 -17.26
C THR A 229 -7.33 0.65 -18.46
N PRO A 230 -6.24 0.73 -19.24
CA PRO A 230 -6.26 1.48 -20.47
C PRO A 230 -7.13 0.71 -21.46
N GLY A 231 -8.35 1.19 -21.74
CA GLY A 231 -9.15 0.63 -22.82
C GLY A 231 -10.62 0.36 -22.55
N ALA A 232 -11.26 0.97 -21.55
CA ALA A 232 -12.72 1.05 -21.56
C ALA A 232 -13.12 2.34 -22.29
N ASP A 233 -13.62 2.19 -23.49
CA ASP A 233 -14.21 3.25 -24.30
C ASP A 233 -15.12 4.16 -23.46
N GLN A 234 -14.77 5.43 -23.39
CA GLN A 234 -15.68 6.50 -23.00
C GLN A 234 -16.60 6.81 -24.20
N SER A 235 -17.53 5.93 -24.48
CA SER A 235 -18.65 6.23 -25.33
C SER A 235 -19.91 5.83 -24.56
N ASP A 236 -20.41 6.72 -23.80
CA ASP A 236 -21.81 7.10 -23.62
C ASP A 236 -22.04 7.80 -22.27
N CYS A 237 -21.93 9.11 -22.27
CA CYS A 237 -22.70 9.96 -21.37
C CYS A 237 -23.22 11.11 -22.21
N GLY A 238 -24.47 10.94 -22.64
CA GLY A 238 -25.23 11.95 -23.35
C GLY A 238 -25.30 13.27 -22.60
N GLY A 239 -25.17 14.35 -23.38
CA GLY A 239 -25.15 15.71 -22.91
C GLY A 239 -26.40 16.13 -22.13
N VAL A 240 -26.19 16.99 -21.17
CA VAL A 240 -27.16 18.01 -20.76
C VAL A 240 -26.43 19.34 -20.70
N GLU A 241 -27.02 20.30 -21.41
CA GLU A 241 -26.50 21.61 -21.70
C GLU A 241 -26.37 22.52 -20.48
N ALA A 242 -25.57 23.53 -20.73
CA ALA A 242 -25.13 24.63 -19.91
C ALA A 242 -26.24 25.43 -19.20
N GLY A 243 -25.89 25.98 -18.05
CA GLY A 243 -26.55 27.14 -17.50
C GLY A 243 -26.08 27.51 -16.10
N THR A 244 -25.39 28.64 -16.06
CA THR A 244 -25.29 29.62 -14.98
C THR A 244 -24.03 29.56 -14.11
N SER A 245 -23.18 30.52 -14.44
CA SER A 245 -22.13 31.17 -13.68
C SER A 245 -22.54 31.46 -12.22
N CYS A 246 -21.70 31.05 -11.28
CA CYS A 246 -21.57 31.77 -10.01
C CYS A 246 -20.08 31.76 -9.61
N GLY A 247 -19.45 32.91 -9.68
CA GLY A 247 -18.08 33.11 -9.24
C GLY A 247 -17.99 33.04 -7.72
N ILE A 248 -16.98 32.34 -7.24
CA ILE A 248 -16.47 32.49 -5.88
C ILE A 248 -14.95 32.55 -5.98
N THR A 249 -14.41 33.64 -5.48
CA THR A 249 -13.02 34.03 -5.35
C THR A 249 -12.20 32.99 -4.57
N ALA A 250 -10.97 32.82 -5.02
CA ALA A 250 -9.93 32.04 -4.35
C ALA A 250 -9.67 32.54 -2.94
N ALA A 251 -9.68 31.63 -1.98
CA ALA A 251 -9.00 31.80 -0.70
C ALA A 251 -8.09 30.61 -0.50
N GLU A 252 -6.82 30.91 -0.38
CA GLU A 252 -5.74 29.99 -0.05
C GLU A 252 -6.04 29.24 1.26
N SER A 253 -5.94 27.92 1.24
CA SER A 253 -5.67 27.15 2.45
C SER A 253 -4.70 26.02 2.13
N GLN A 254 -3.44 26.27 2.50
CA GLN A 254 -2.42 25.27 2.68
C GLN A 254 -2.87 24.34 3.82
N ALA A 255 -3.11 23.09 3.51
CA ALA A 255 -3.17 22.03 4.49
C ALA A 255 -2.40 20.83 3.95
N GLY A 256 -1.14 20.71 4.37
CA GLY A 256 -0.32 19.54 4.16
C GLY A 256 -0.90 18.34 4.94
N CYS A 257 -1.29 17.31 4.23
CA CYS A 257 -1.60 16.01 4.82
C CYS A 257 -0.39 15.11 4.67
N CYS A 258 0.28 14.84 5.78
CA CYS A 258 1.17 13.75 6.18
C CYS A 258 2.31 14.27 7.03
N GLY A 259 1.98 14.73 8.22
CA GLY A 259 2.90 14.93 9.33
C GLY A 259 2.26 14.31 10.57
N ALA A 260 2.71 13.12 10.95
CA ALA A 260 2.37 12.58 12.26
C ALA A 260 3.05 13.46 13.32
N PRO A 261 2.35 13.93 14.36
CA PRO A 261 2.99 14.60 15.48
C PRO A 261 3.88 13.60 16.24
N ALA A 262 5.07 14.05 16.61
CA ALA A 262 5.98 13.31 17.47
C ALA A 262 5.29 12.96 18.80
N PRO A 263 5.54 11.78 19.38
CA PRO A 263 4.96 11.42 20.66
C PRO A 263 5.51 12.35 21.75
N THR A 264 4.61 13.05 22.44
CA THR A 264 4.92 13.81 23.63
C THR A 264 5.17 12.82 24.76
N LEU A 265 6.43 12.76 25.24
CA LEU A 265 6.79 12.04 26.46
C LEU A 265 6.09 12.69 27.64
N ILE A 266 5.12 12.02 28.23
CA ILE A 266 4.58 12.38 29.54
C ILE A 266 5.59 11.87 30.57
N ALA A 267 6.42 12.79 31.05
CA ALA A 267 7.26 12.57 32.22
C ALA A 267 6.41 12.72 33.49
N GLY A 268 6.48 11.72 34.38
CA GLY A 268 6.18 11.90 35.79
C GLY A 268 4.90 11.29 36.32
N LEU A 269 4.97 10.06 36.78
CA LEU A 269 4.28 9.64 38.01
C LEU A 269 5.33 9.05 38.95
N GLY A 270 5.78 9.90 39.85
CA GLY A 270 6.65 9.54 40.95
C GLY A 270 5.96 8.57 41.92
N ARG A 271 6.62 7.47 42.23
CA ARG A 271 6.30 6.64 43.37
C ARG A 271 6.55 7.45 44.67
N LYS A 272 5.56 7.55 45.50
CA LYS A 272 5.76 7.80 46.94
C LYS A 272 5.63 6.48 47.69
N ALA A 273 6.49 6.36 48.65
CA ALA A 273 6.76 5.24 49.56
C ALA A 273 5.53 4.52 50.14
#